data_32bb82f640780e8197e3be40390363d4
#
_entry.id   32bb82f640780e8197e3be40390363d4
#
_cell.length_a   1.000
_cell.length_b   1.000
_cell.length_c   1.000
_cell.angle_alpha   90.00
_cell.angle_beta   90.00
_cell.angle_gamma   90.00
#
_symmetry.space_group_name_H-M   'P 1'
#
loop_
_entity.id
_entity.type
_entity.pdbx_description
1 polymer ?
#
loop_
_entity_poly.entity_id
_entity_poly.type
_entity_poly.pdbx_seq_one_letter_code
_entity_poly.pdbx_strand_id
1 'polypeptide(L)' 'MGKDGIIELDGTCLEVLPNQMYKVELENGHTVIAYTAGRMKKNKIRVLMGDKVKVEISPYDLSKGGVTFRYK' A
#
# COMPACT_ATOMS: atom_id res chain seq x y z
N MET A 1 -17.38 -10.74 8.29
CA MET A 1 -16.15 -10.52 7.86
C MET A 1 -15.40 -9.49 8.55
N GLY A 2 -14.26 -9.79 9.00
CA GLY A 2 -13.42 -8.83 9.66
C GLY A 2 -12.91 -7.74 8.76
N LYS A 3 -13.27 -7.83 7.51
CA LYS A 3 -12.80 -6.87 6.53
C LYS A 3 -13.80 -5.83 6.15
N ASP A 4 -14.87 -5.77 6.91
CA ASP A 4 -15.90 -4.79 6.61
C ASP A 4 -15.30 -3.40 6.64
N GLY A 5 -15.54 -2.67 5.57
CA GLY A 5 -15.05 -1.32 5.47
C GLY A 5 -13.63 -1.18 4.95
N ILE A 6 -12.90 -2.27 4.80
CA ILE A 6 -11.56 -2.19 4.23
C ILE A 6 -11.67 -2.09 2.72
N ILE A 7 -10.97 -1.12 2.17
CA ILE A 7 -10.97 -0.87 0.73
C ILE A 7 -9.64 -1.32 0.16
N GLU A 8 -9.68 -2.15 -0.87
CA GLU A 8 -8.45 -2.56 -1.56
C GLU A 8 -8.40 -1.87 -2.91
N LEU A 9 -7.30 -1.20 -3.16
CA LEU A 9 -7.08 -0.50 -4.43
C LEU A 9 -5.68 -0.79 -4.92
N ASP A 10 -5.53 -0.79 -6.23
CA ASP A 10 -4.22 -0.90 -6.84
C ASP A 10 -3.61 0.48 -6.93
N GLY A 11 -2.31 0.54 -6.84
CA GLY A 11 -1.60 1.80 -6.95
C GLY A 11 -0.20 1.58 -7.44
N THR A 12 0.50 2.68 -7.67
CA THR A 12 1.89 2.64 -8.12
C THR A 12 2.75 3.37 -7.10
N CYS A 13 3.86 2.76 -6.73
CA CYS A 13 4.78 3.38 -5.79
C CYS A 13 5.46 4.56 -6.46
N LEU A 14 5.25 5.75 -5.93
CA LEU A 14 5.87 6.95 -6.47
C LEU A 14 7.24 7.20 -5.85
N GLU A 15 7.38 6.85 -4.59
CA GLU A 15 8.59 7.13 -3.87
C GLU A 15 8.75 6.18 -2.71
N VAL A 16 9.98 5.75 -2.46
CA VAL A 16 10.29 4.91 -1.31
C VAL A 16 10.74 5.82 -0.18
N LEU A 17 10.06 5.74 0.94
CA LEU A 17 10.31 6.57 2.10
C LEU A 17 11.05 5.76 3.16
N PRO A 18 11.61 6.42 4.17
CA PRO A 18 12.27 5.71 5.24
C PRO A 18 11.27 4.91 6.07
N ASN A 19 11.77 3.99 6.87
CA ASN A 19 10.97 3.18 7.80
C ASN A 19 9.99 2.26 7.07
N GLN A 20 10.38 1.79 5.88
CA GLN A 20 9.56 0.85 5.10
C GLN A 20 8.21 1.42 4.75
N MET A 21 8.19 2.70 4.46
CA MET A 21 6.97 3.37 4.02
C MET A 21 7.11 3.75 2.56
N TYR A 22 5.98 3.96 1.92
CA TYR A 22 5.97 4.23 0.50
C TYR A 22 4.90 5.25 0.17
N LYS A 23 5.22 6.13 -0.77
CA LYS A 23 4.23 7.05 -1.28
C LYS A 23 3.62 6.39 -2.50
N VAL A 24 2.32 6.12 -2.44
CA VAL A 24 1.64 5.35 -3.48
C VAL A 24 0.50 6.17 -4.05
N GLU A 25 0.46 6.24 -5.38
CA GLU A 25 -0.65 6.88 -6.06
C GLU A 25 -1.65 5.79 -6.43
N LEU A 26 -2.86 5.91 -5.94
CA LEU A 26 -3.90 4.93 -6.18
C LEU A 26 -4.54 5.14 -7.53
N GLU A 27 -5.20 4.10 -8.03
CA GLU A 27 -5.84 4.19 -9.34
C GLU A 27 -6.97 5.20 -9.37
N ASN A 28 -7.49 5.59 -8.23
CA ASN A 28 -8.53 6.61 -8.16
C ASN A 28 -7.96 8.02 -8.12
N GLY A 29 -6.64 8.16 -8.26
CA GLY A 29 -6.02 9.48 -8.30
C GLY A 29 -5.55 10.01 -6.96
N HIS A 30 -5.88 9.34 -5.87
CA HIS A 30 -5.44 9.76 -4.55
C HIS A 30 -4.04 9.23 -4.26
N THR A 31 -3.30 9.98 -3.44
CA THR A 31 -1.99 9.55 -3.00
C THR A 31 -2.05 9.25 -1.51
N VAL A 32 -1.50 8.13 -1.12
CA VAL A 32 -1.49 7.73 0.29
C VAL A 32 -0.07 7.34 0.69
N ILE A 33 0.16 7.39 2.00
CA ILE A 33 1.40 6.87 2.55
C ILE A 33 1.11 5.45 3.00
N ALA A 34 1.77 4.50 2.38
CA ALA A 34 1.54 3.10 2.65
C ALA A 34 2.74 2.51 3.39
N TYR A 35 2.48 1.53 4.21
CA TYR A 35 3.53 0.82 4.93
C TYR A 35 3.47 -0.65 4.53
N THR A 36 4.55 -1.36 4.80
CA THR A 36 4.60 -2.77 4.46
C THR A 36 3.74 -3.55 5.43
N ALA A 37 2.74 -4.25 4.91
CA ALA A 37 1.90 -5.08 5.76
C ALA A 37 2.71 -6.25 6.32
N GLY A 38 2.20 -6.85 7.38
CA GLY A 38 2.90 -7.93 8.04
C GLY A 38 3.28 -9.07 7.13
N ARG A 39 2.40 -9.47 6.23
CA ARG A 39 2.70 -10.59 5.33
C ARG A 39 3.79 -10.23 4.33
N MET A 40 3.89 -8.96 3.96
CA MET A 40 4.96 -8.52 3.09
C MET A 40 6.30 -8.57 3.79
N LYS A 41 6.32 -8.13 5.05
CA LYS A 41 7.55 -8.17 5.84
C LYS A 41 8.01 -9.61 6.04
N LYS A 42 7.06 -10.49 6.29
CA LYS A 42 7.37 -11.89 6.52
C LYS A 42 8.01 -12.52 5.31
N ASN A 43 7.55 -12.15 4.13
CA ASN A 43 8.08 -12.69 2.89
C ASN A 43 9.25 -11.91 2.35
N LYS A 44 9.66 -10.86 3.06
CA LYS A 44 10.80 -10.03 2.68
C LYS A 44 10.65 -9.44 1.30
N ILE A 45 9.43 -9.11 0.93
CA ILE A 45 9.16 -8.51 -0.36
C ILE A 45 9.46 -7.02 -0.27
N ARG A 46 10.20 -6.51 -1.24
CA ARG A 46 10.57 -5.11 -1.27
C ARG A 46 9.83 -4.40 -2.38
N VAL A 47 9.29 -3.23 -2.07
CA VAL A 47 8.61 -2.39 -3.05
C VAL A 47 9.58 -1.32 -3.49
N LEU A 48 9.66 -1.11 -4.80
CA LEU A 48 10.54 -0.10 -5.38
C LEU A 48 9.71 0.93 -6.12
N MET A 49 10.34 2.07 -6.39
CA MET A 49 9.68 3.13 -7.11
C MET A 49 9.24 2.61 -8.49
N GLY A 50 7.98 2.86 -8.84
CA GLY A 50 7.43 2.39 -10.09
C GLY A 50 6.72 1.05 -10.02
N ASP A 51 6.87 0.33 -8.90
CA ASP A 51 6.21 -0.95 -8.76
C ASP A 51 4.72 -0.78 -8.55
N LYS A 52 3.97 -1.73 -9.10
CA LYS A 52 2.54 -1.74 -8.90
C LYS A 52 2.21 -2.60 -7.70
N VAL A 53 1.37 -2.09 -6.83
CA VAL A 53 1.07 -2.76 -5.57
C VAL A 53 -0.42 -2.71 -5.29
N LYS A 54 -0.86 -3.61 -4.41
CA LYS A 54 -2.21 -3.56 -3.88
C LYS A 54 -2.14 -2.98 -2.48
N VAL A 55 -3.02 -2.01 -2.21
CA VAL A 55 -3.02 -1.31 -0.94
C VAL A 55 -4.39 -1.49 -0.28
N GLU A 56 -4.36 -1.80 1.01
CA GLU A 56 -5.58 -1.83 1.83
C GLU A 56 -5.69 -0.53 2.57
N ILE A 57 -6.85 0.10 2.49
CA ILE A 57 -7.07 1.40 3.09
C ILE A 57 -8.24 1.31 4.06
N SER A 58 -8.03 1.82 5.27
CA SER A 58 -9.09 1.87 6.25
C SER A 58 -10.04 3.02 5.92
N PRO A 59 -11.36 2.80 6.02
CA PRO A 59 -12.31 3.90 5.81
C PRO A 59 -12.19 4.98 6.87
N TYR A 60 -11.52 4.66 7.98
CA TYR A 60 -11.34 5.62 9.06
C TYR A 60 -10.16 6.55 8.82
N ASP A 61 -9.26 6.17 7.93
CA ASP A 61 -8.09 7.00 7.65
C ASP A 61 -7.66 6.75 6.20
N LEU A 62 -8.21 7.54 5.30
CA LEU A 62 -7.98 7.34 3.88
C LEU A 62 -6.63 7.84 3.41
N SER A 63 -5.88 8.49 4.29
CA SER A 63 -4.56 8.99 3.92
C SER A 63 -3.47 7.97 4.13
N LYS A 64 -3.78 6.85 4.76
CA LYS A 64 -2.80 5.81 5.06
C LYS A 64 -3.31 4.46 4.60
N GLY A 65 -2.38 3.61 4.24
CA GLY A 65 -2.75 2.27 3.83
C GLY A 65 -1.63 1.30 4.06
N GLY A 66 -1.91 0.03 3.82
CA GLY A 66 -0.91 -1.01 3.94
C GLY A 66 -0.73 -1.73 2.61
N VAL A 67 0.51 -1.91 2.22
CA VAL A 67 0.80 -2.68 1.01
C VAL A 67 0.64 -4.15 1.35
N THR A 68 -0.25 -4.84 0.65
CA THR A 68 -0.52 -6.25 0.92
C THR A 68 0.01 -7.15 -0.18
N PHE A 69 0.27 -6.60 -1.35
CA PHE A 69 0.72 -7.41 -2.47
C PHE A 69 1.46 -6.54 -3.47
N ARG A 70 2.51 -7.07 -4.05
CA ARG A 70 3.26 -6.39 -5.10
C ARG A 70 3.08 -7.16 -6.40
N TYR A 71 2.53 -6.50 -7.40
CA TYR A 71 2.30 -7.18 -8.67
C TYR A 71 3.59 -7.36 -9.43
N LYS A 72 4.48 -6.36 -9.33
CA LYS A 72 5.75 -6.54 -9.93
C LYS A 72 6.66 -5.34 -9.83
#